data_0391eecb506193ad039f3dd77c9b6f29
#
_entry.id   0391eecb506193ad039f3dd77c9b6f29
#
_cell.length_a   1.000
_cell.length_b   1.000
_cell.length_c   1.000
_cell.angle_alpha   90.00
_cell.angle_beta   90.00
_cell.angle_gamma   90.00
#
_symmetry.space_group_name_H-M   'P 1'
#
loop_
_entity.id
_entity.type
_entity.pdbx_description
1 polymer ?
#
loop_
_entity_poly.entity_id
_entity_poly.type
_entity_poly.pdbx_seq_one_letter_code
_entity_poly.pdbx_strand_id
1 'polypeptide(L)'
;MKARSFKKWLAPMIGLFLVFSLSSAQAQGTSGEDLIKRLNCHACHAQAGRGGNLGPGWDGMGQRLSPEAIRRQIVSPQKGMPNFAHLRPEELQAMVDCLSGMK
;
A
#
# COMPACT_ATOMS: atom_id res chain seq x y z
N MET A 1 -62.43 -9.28 -48.53
CA MET A 1 -61.01 -8.97 -48.58
C MET A 1 -60.44 -8.94 -47.16
N LYS A 2 -59.70 -9.92 -46.81
CA LYS A 2 -59.15 -10.05 -45.43
C LYS A 2 -57.80 -9.37 -45.40
N ALA A 3 -57.68 -8.33 -44.60
CA ALA A 3 -56.39 -7.71 -44.30
C ALA A 3 -55.61 -8.69 -43.41
N ARG A 4 -54.53 -9.21 -43.96
CA ARG A 4 -53.59 -10.03 -43.16
C ARG A 4 -52.78 -9.11 -42.29
N SER A 5 -53.09 -9.14 -41.03
CA SER A 5 -52.28 -8.50 -40.02
C SER A 5 -50.91 -9.20 -39.95
N PHE A 6 -49.92 -8.53 -40.48
CA PHE A 6 -48.55 -8.95 -40.31
C PHE A 6 -48.15 -8.58 -38.89
N LYS A 7 -48.33 -9.53 -37.96
CA LYS A 7 -47.70 -9.41 -36.66
C LYS A 7 -46.22 -9.52 -36.87
N LYS A 8 -45.56 -8.38 -36.92
CA LYS A 8 -44.10 -8.30 -36.84
C LYS A 8 -43.67 -8.82 -35.48
N TRP A 9 -43.22 -10.02 -35.46
CA TRP A 9 -42.51 -10.56 -34.33
C TRP A 9 -41.17 -9.84 -34.25
N LEU A 10 -41.14 -8.73 -33.54
CA LEU A 10 -39.92 -8.17 -33.04
C LEU A 10 -39.50 -9.00 -31.85
N ALA A 11 -38.72 -10.03 -32.08
CA ALA A 11 -37.99 -10.70 -31.02
C ALA A 11 -37.03 -9.69 -30.41
N PRO A 12 -37.16 -9.39 -29.11
CA PRO A 12 -36.11 -8.61 -28.47
C PRO A 12 -34.89 -9.53 -28.39
N MET A 13 -33.88 -9.24 -29.21
CA MET A 13 -32.56 -9.75 -28.96
C MET A 13 -32.08 -9.10 -27.67
N ILE A 14 -32.42 -9.74 -26.56
CA ILE A 14 -31.78 -9.45 -25.30
C ILE A 14 -30.34 -9.93 -25.47
N GLY A 15 -29.50 -9.02 -25.93
CA GLY A 15 -28.08 -9.21 -25.87
C GLY A 15 -27.68 -9.31 -24.39
N LEU A 16 -27.47 -10.53 -23.95
CA LEU A 16 -26.85 -10.82 -22.67
C LEU A 16 -25.42 -10.32 -22.73
N PHE A 17 -25.24 -9.03 -22.45
CA PHE A 17 -23.95 -8.48 -22.14
C PHE A 17 -23.51 -9.08 -20.81
N LEU A 18 -22.83 -10.22 -20.90
CA LEU A 18 -21.99 -10.71 -19.81
C LEU A 18 -20.87 -9.67 -19.64
N VAL A 19 -21.14 -8.68 -18.82
CA VAL A 19 -20.10 -7.82 -18.30
C VAL A 19 -19.26 -8.69 -17.40
N PHE A 20 -18.21 -9.25 -17.98
CA PHE A 20 -17.14 -9.88 -17.23
C PHE A 20 -16.43 -8.74 -16.48
N SER A 21 -16.96 -8.42 -15.30
CA SER A 21 -16.23 -7.57 -14.35
C SER A 21 -14.98 -8.35 -13.98
N LEU A 22 -13.89 -8.06 -14.67
CA LEU A 22 -12.56 -8.39 -14.16
C LEU A 22 -12.40 -7.58 -12.89
N SER A 23 -12.82 -8.14 -11.78
CA SER A 23 -12.37 -7.70 -10.47
C SER A 23 -10.87 -7.96 -10.47
N SER A 24 -10.10 -6.95 -10.83
CA SER A 24 -8.69 -6.93 -10.51
C SER A 24 -8.61 -7.03 -9.00
N ALA A 25 -8.38 -8.22 -8.49
CA ALA A 25 -7.94 -8.40 -7.11
C ALA A 25 -6.59 -7.67 -7.04
N GLN A 26 -6.65 -6.40 -6.70
CA GLN A 26 -5.46 -5.68 -6.28
C GLN A 26 -5.01 -6.41 -5.03
N ALA A 27 -3.91 -7.11 -5.15
CA ALA A 27 -3.17 -7.55 -3.99
C ALA A 27 -2.92 -6.27 -3.18
N GLN A 28 -3.66 -6.11 -2.07
CA GLN A 28 -3.46 -5.00 -1.16
C GLN A 28 -2.09 -5.20 -0.54
N GLY A 29 -1.10 -4.59 -1.17
CA GLY A 29 0.24 -4.53 -0.61
C GLY A 29 0.15 -3.93 0.78
N THR A 30 0.79 -4.55 1.75
CA THR A 30 0.85 -4.04 3.11
C THR A 30 1.39 -2.62 3.05
N SER A 31 0.65 -1.65 3.57
CA SER A 31 1.09 -0.25 3.57
C SER A 31 2.31 -0.04 4.45
N GLY A 32 3.09 1.01 4.18
CA GLY A 32 4.22 1.36 5.04
C GLY A 32 3.81 1.60 6.49
N GLU A 33 2.65 2.21 6.72
CA GLU A 33 2.10 2.41 8.08
C GLU A 33 1.75 1.10 8.78
N ASP A 34 1.15 0.15 8.07
CA ASP A 34 0.83 -1.16 8.64
C ASP A 34 2.09 -1.94 8.99
N LEU A 35 3.13 -1.84 8.16
CA LEU A 35 4.43 -2.42 8.43
C LEU A 35 5.07 -1.82 9.67
N ILE A 36 5.05 -0.51 9.81
CA ILE A 36 5.57 0.22 10.96
C ILE A 36 4.88 -0.25 12.25
N LYS A 37 3.57 -0.41 12.22
CA LYS A 37 2.79 -0.92 13.37
C LYS A 37 3.10 -2.39 13.65
N ARG A 38 3.10 -3.23 12.63
CA ARG A 38 3.33 -4.67 12.76
C ARG A 38 4.73 -5.00 13.26
N LEU A 39 5.73 -4.26 12.82
CA LEU A 39 7.12 -4.41 13.23
C LEU A 39 7.45 -3.66 14.52
N ASN A 40 6.47 -2.98 15.11
CA ASN A 40 6.59 -2.28 16.39
C ASN A 40 7.71 -1.22 16.41
N CYS A 41 7.90 -0.51 15.32
CA CYS A 41 8.95 0.50 15.19
C CYS A 41 8.83 1.62 16.24
N HIS A 42 7.60 1.97 16.63
CA HIS A 42 7.34 2.99 17.64
C HIS A 42 7.73 2.58 19.08
N ALA A 43 8.09 1.31 19.32
CA ALA A 43 8.67 0.93 20.61
C ALA A 43 9.98 1.69 20.88
N CYS A 44 10.70 2.08 19.85
CA CYS A 44 11.97 2.78 19.95
C CYS A 44 11.98 4.17 19.31
N HIS A 45 11.09 4.44 18.35
CA HIS A 45 11.06 5.66 17.58
C HIS A 45 9.80 6.49 17.86
N ALA A 46 9.98 7.67 18.41
CA ALA A 46 8.88 8.61 18.61
C ALA A 46 8.52 9.33 17.32
N GLN A 47 7.22 9.59 17.15
CA GLN A 47 6.65 10.45 16.12
C GLN A 47 5.53 11.29 16.73
N ALA A 48 5.52 12.58 16.47
CA ALA A 48 4.53 13.52 17.01
C ALA A 48 4.36 13.41 18.55
N GLY A 49 5.46 13.25 19.25
CA GLY A 49 5.49 13.14 20.73
C GLY A 49 5.04 11.79 21.27
N ARG A 50 4.83 10.78 20.43
CA ARG A 50 4.41 9.43 20.83
C ARG A 50 5.44 8.40 20.41
N GLY A 51 5.68 7.43 21.27
CA GLY A 51 6.62 6.34 21.05
C GLY A 51 7.81 6.39 21.97
N GLY A 52 8.73 5.43 21.78
CA GLY A 52 9.94 5.30 22.57
C GLY A 52 11.05 6.28 22.19
N ASN A 53 12.09 6.29 22.98
CA ASN A 53 13.26 7.19 22.81
C ASN A 53 14.59 6.47 22.68
N LEU A 54 14.58 5.15 22.45
CA LEU A 54 15.81 4.39 22.24
C LEU A 54 16.43 4.65 20.86
N GLY A 55 15.61 5.01 19.88
CA GLY A 55 16.02 5.44 18.56
C GLY A 55 15.72 6.92 18.31
N PRO A 56 16.23 7.50 17.21
CA PRO A 56 15.93 8.86 16.83
C PRO A 56 14.43 9.07 16.59
N GLY A 57 13.93 10.25 16.94
CA GLY A 57 12.57 10.67 16.57
C GLY A 57 12.41 10.80 15.06
N TRP A 58 11.22 10.57 14.56
CA TRP A 58 10.92 10.54 13.13
C TRP A 58 10.38 11.85 12.56
N ASP A 59 10.09 12.82 13.42
CA ASP A 59 9.61 14.11 12.95
C ASP A 59 10.64 14.76 12.03
N GLY A 60 10.22 15.14 10.85
CA GLY A 60 11.10 15.70 9.83
C GLY A 60 12.10 14.73 9.19
N MET A 61 11.92 13.44 9.34
CA MET A 61 12.86 12.44 8.84
C MET A 61 13.08 12.57 7.33
N GLY A 62 12.03 12.74 6.55
CA GLY A 62 12.11 12.86 5.10
C GLY A 62 12.85 14.11 4.63
N GLN A 63 13.04 15.10 5.49
CA GLN A 63 13.85 16.28 5.21
C GLN A 63 15.33 16.11 5.60
N ARG A 64 15.62 15.17 6.49
CA ARG A 64 16.97 14.94 7.05
C ARG A 64 17.71 13.79 6.37
N LEU A 65 16.98 12.79 5.87
CA LEU A 65 17.55 11.60 5.27
C LEU A 65 16.99 11.36 3.87
N SER A 66 17.86 10.94 2.97
CA SER A 66 17.43 10.46 1.66
C SER A 66 16.73 9.09 1.75
N PRO A 67 15.90 8.72 0.77
CA PRO A 67 15.29 7.39 0.72
C PRO A 67 16.33 6.26 0.79
N GLU A 68 17.48 6.43 0.15
CA GLU A 68 18.56 5.45 0.17
C GLU A 68 19.20 5.31 1.57
N ALA A 69 19.35 6.42 2.29
CA ALA A 69 19.85 6.40 3.66
C ALA A 69 18.86 5.70 4.61
N ILE A 70 17.56 5.98 4.45
CA ILE A 70 16.50 5.30 5.20
C ILE A 70 16.52 3.80 4.91
N ARG A 71 16.62 3.41 3.64
CA ARG A 71 16.71 2.00 3.23
C ARG A 71 17.89 1.31 3.88
N ARG A 72 19.07 1.88 3.81
CA ARG A 72 20.27 1.31 4.43
C ARG A 72 20.09 1.11 5.93
N GLN A 73 19.48 2.06 6.61
CA GLN A 73 19.24 1.96 8.06
C GLN A 73 18.28 0.83 8.42
N ILE A 74 17.32 0.52 7.57
CA ILE A 74 16.37 -0.57 7.79
C ILE A 74 17.03 -1.93 7.56
N VAL A 75 17.81 -2.09 6.51
CA VAL A 75 18.40 -3.38 6.11
C VAL A 75 19.76 -3.65 6.73
N SER A 76 20.47 -2.64 7.12
CA SER A 76 21.81 -2.73 7.74
C SER A 76 21.96 -1.67 8.83
N PRO A 77 21.15 -1.79 9.91
CA PRO A 77 21.12 -0.77 10.95
C PRO A 77 22.39 -0.77 11.77
N GLN A 78 22.66 0.39 12.35
CA GLN A 78 23.70 0.57 13.37
C GLN A 78 23.07 0.72 14.75
N LYS A 79 23.86 0.50 15.81
CA LYS A 79 23.48 0.82 17.20
C LYS A 79 22.24 0.11 17.74
N GLY A 80 22.11 -1.19 17.50
CA GLY A 80 21.14 -2.01 18.19
C GLY A 80 19.72 -2.01 17.64
N MET A 81 19.43 -1.29 16.58
CA MET A 81 18.17 -1.43 15.85
C MET A 81 18.11 -2.82 15.22
N PRO A 82 16.96 -3.53 15.29
CA PRO A 82 16.79 -4.81 14.58
C PRO A 82 17.00 -4.69 13.08
N ASN A 83 17.50 -5.76 12.46
CA ASN A 83 17.69 -5.85 11.02
C ASN A 83 16.42 -6.33 10.35
N PHE A 84 15.95 -5.61 9.35
CA PHE A 84 14.76 -5.93 8.57
C PHE A 84 15.07 -6.30 7.11
N ALA A 85 16.27 -6.80 6.83
CA ALA A 85 16.66 -7.23 5.49
C ALA A 85 15.81 -8.40 4.94
N HIS A 86 15.08 -9.09 5.79
CA HIS A 86 14.16 -10.19 5.43
C HIS A 86 12.84 -9.70 4.81
N LEU A 87 12.55 -8.41 4.86
CA LEU A 87 11.36 -7.86 4.22
C LEU A 87 11.41 -8.05 2.71
N ARG A 88 10.25 -8.34 2.13
CA ARG A 88 10.13 -8.38 0.67
C ARG A 88 10.46 -7.01 0.06
N PRO A 89 10.99 -6.95 -1.17
CA PRO A 89 11.35 -5.68 -1.80
C PRO A 89 10.23 -4.63 -1.80
N GLU A 90 9.00 -5.06 -2.05
CA GLU A 90 7.83 -4.17 -2.05
C GLU A 90 7.45 -3.66 -0.65
N GLU A 91 7.63 -4.48 0.37
CA GLU A 91 7.41 -4.06 1.77
C GLU A 91 8.47 -3.05 2.21
N LEU A 92 9.73 -3.33 1.87
CA LEU A 92 10.82 -2.41 2.15
C LEU A 92 10.61 -1.07 1.44
N GLN A 93 10.18 -1.09 0.17
CA GLN A 93 9.88 0.14 -0.57
C GLN A 93 8.73 0.91 0.06
N ALA A 94 7.64 0.24 0.46
CA ALA A 94 6.52 0.87 1.13
C ALA A 94 6.93 1.55 2.45
N MET A 95 7.81 0.94 3.23
CA MET A 95 8.36 1.55 4.45
C MET A 95 9.23 2.78 4.12
N VAL A 96 10.12 2.66 3.16
CA VAL A 96 10.98 3.78 2.75
C VAL A 96 10.16 4.97 2.28
N ASP A 97 9.13 4.72 1.46
CA ASP A 97 8.24 5.78 0.96
C ASP A 97 7.47 6.45 2.10
N CYS A 98 6.95 5.68 3.03
CA CYS A 98 6.24 6.18 4.20
C CYS A 98 7.14 7.06 5.07
N LEU A 99 8.33 6.58 5.41
CA LEU A 99 9.29 7.31 6.24
C LEU A 99 9.84 8.56 5.55
N SER A 100 10.07 8.48 4.24
CA SER A 100 10.52 9.63 3.43
C SER A 100 9.48 10.74 3.33
N GLY A 101 8.21 10.41 3.50
CA GLY A 101 7.11 11.36 3.50
C GLY A 101 6.90 12.10 4.83
N MET A 102 7.61 11.73 5.89
CA MET A 102 7.49 12.36 7.21
C MET A 102 8.16 13.73 7.22
N LYS A 103 7.38 14.76 7.53
CA LYS A 103 7.80 16.17 7.59
C LYS A 103 7.97 16.64 9.02
#